data_f9c86fcf9d8e12293ed48467a4b810ec
#
_entry.id   f9c86fcf9d8e12293ed48467a4b810ec
#
_cell.length_a   1.000
_cell.length_b   1.000
_cell.length_c   1.000
_cell.angle_alpha   90.00
_cell.angle_beta   90.00
_cell.angle_gamma   90.00
#
_symmetry.space_group_name_H-M   'P 1'
#
loop_
_entity.id
_entity.type
_entity.pdbx_description
1 polymer ?
#
loop_
_entity_poly.entity_id
_entity_poly.type
_entity_poly.pdbx_seq_one_letter_code
_entity_poly.pdbx_strand_id
1 'polypeptide(L)'
;DTVHRHLIDGDPCLFNRQPTLHRMSMMTHKIVILPYSTFRLNVTVCQPYNADFDGDEMNMHIPQSLQTQTELSEITLVKQNLISPGNSKPCIEIVQDSVVGSYLLTIKDNKLTKTQIYNYMMFDKKFNGKLPEPEFNENGIDYWSGKQLFSLILPDINISQLSTIKIIRGNITNGHLSIQSLGKDQGGIIKQIFNVYGMDECVDFLNNTQKLVTKWMMDHSFSISFGDSILNLDERTK
;
A
#
# COMPACT_ATOMS: atom_id res chain seq x y z
N ASP A 1 -34.86 -26.86 -0.02
CA ASP A 1 -34.77 -26.55 1.39
C ASP A 1 -33.73 -25.44 1.60
N THR A 2 -34.03 -24.49 2.50
CA THR A 2 -33.09 -23.40 2.86
C THR A 2 -32.25 -23.85 4.06
N VAL A 3 -30.95 -23.65 3.98
CA VAL A 3 -30.02 -23.96 5.07
C VAL A 3 -29.45 -22.66 5.62
N HIS A 4 -29.53 -22.47 6.93
CA HIS A 4 -28.89 -21.37 7.63
C HIS A 4 -27.57 -21.83 8.25
N ARG A 5 -26.48 -21.09 7.99
CA ARG A 5 -25.17 -21.32 8.57
C ARG A 5 -24.56 -20.02 9.07
N HIS A 6 -23.60 -20.10 9.96
CA HIS A 6 -22.77 -18.97 10.30
C HIS A 6 -21.86 -18.56 9.13
N LEU A 7 -21.42 -17.30 9.14
CA LEU A 7 -20.38 -16.83 8.23
C LEU A 7 -19.08 -17.59 8.48
N ILE A 8 -18.32 -17.78 7.42
CA ILE A 8 -16.97 -18.37 7.48
C ILE A 8 -15.99 -17.46 6.76
N ASP A 9 -14.70 -17.64 7.05
CA ASP A 9 -13.65 -16.89 6.37
C ASP A 9 -13.71 -17.10 4.85
N GLY A 10 -13.63 -16.01 4.11
CA GLY A 10 -13.69 -16.00 2.66
C GLY A 10 -15.09 -15.77 2.06
N ASP A 11 -16.15 -15.75 2.87
CA ASP A 11 -17.48 -15.37 2.38
C ASP A 11 -17.44 -13.94 1.82
N PRO A 12 -18.10 -13.68 0.67
CA PRO A 12 -18.17 -12.33 0.12
C PRO A 12 -19.17 -11.48 0.94
N CYS A 13 -18.80 -10.26 1.21
CA CYS A 13 -19.71 -9.26 1.77
C CYS A 13 -19.63 -7.95 0.98
N LEU A 14 -20.76 -7.33 0.75
CA LEU A 14 -20.83 -5.98 0.21
C LEU A 14 -20.68 -5.00 1.36
N PHE A 15 -19.64 -4.20 1.31
CA PHE A 15 -19.28 -3.24 2.35
C PHE A 15 -19.49 -1.81 1.86
N ASN A 16 -20.12 -0.98 2.66
CA ASN A 16 -20.54 0.35 2.27
C ASN A 16 -20.30 1.36 3.39
N ARG A 17 -19.87 2.57 3.02
CA ARG A 17 -19.91 3.77 3.88
C ARG A 17 -20.81 4.83 3.28
N GLN A 18 -21.71 5.37 4.08
CA GLN A 18 -22.54 6.51 3.69
C GLN A 18 -21.81 7.84 3.97
N PRO A 19 -22.05 8.89 3.15
CA PRO A 19 -22.87 8.89 1.93
C PRO A 19 -22.19 8.13 0.78
N THR A 20 -22.97 7.34 0.03
CA THR A 20 -22.49 6.57 -1.11
C THR A 20 -22.43 7.47 -2.36
N LEU A 21 -21.37 8.24 -2.50
CA LEU A 21 -21.23 9.27 -3.55
C LEU A 21 -20.84 8.70 -4.90
N HIS A 22 -20.19 7.55 -4.93
CA HIS A 22 -19.74 6.89 -6.15
C HIS A 22 -19.69 5.37 -5.95
N ARG A 23 -19.52 4.62 -7.05
CA ARG A 23 -19.54 3.14 -7.02
C ARG A 23 -18.49 2.53 -6.08
N MET A 24 -17.35 3.17 -5.85
CA MET A 24 -16.29 2.67 -4.97
C MET A 24 -16.58 2.90 -3.49
N SER A 25 -17.64 3.63 -3.13
CA SER A 25 -18.13 3.72 -1.76
C SER A 25 -18.85 2.44 -1.32
N MET A 26 -19.04 1.48 -2.25
CA MET A 26 -19.68 0.20 -2.03
C MET A 26 -18.91 -0.87 -2.80
N MET A 27 -18.11 -1.66 -2.12
CA MET A 27 -17.27 -2.70 -2.72
C MET A 27 -17.37 -4.01 -1.96
N THR A 28 -17.09 -5.10 -2.64
CA THR A 28 -17.09 -6.44 -2.04
C THR A 28 -15.73 -6.77 -1.45
N HIS A 29 -15.76 -7.28 -0.24
CA HIS A 29 -14.62 -7.88 0.45
C HIS A 29 -14.87 -9.34 0.76
N LYS A 30 -13.80 -10.12 0.91
CA LYS A 30 -13.84 -11.43 1.54
C LYS A 30 -13.64 -11.24 3.03
N ILE A 31 -14.56 -11.73 3.84
CA ILE A 31 -14.52 -11.55 5.30
C ILE A 31 -13.45 -12.43 5.94
N VAL A 32 -12.93 -11.95 7.06
CA VAL A 32 -12.15 -12.70 8.03
C VAL A 32 -12.80 -12.50 9.39
N ILE A 33 -13.11 -13.59 10.07
CA ILE A 33 -13.80 -13.56 11.36
C ILE A 33 -12.77 -13.35 12.47
N LEU A 34 -12.94 -12.29 13.24
CA LEU A 34 -12.05 -11.90 14.32
C LEU A 34 -12.82 -11.76 15.64
N PRO A 35 -12.18 -11.98 16.80
CA PRO A 35 -12.81 -11.90 18.11
C PRO A 35 -12.98 -10.44 18.60
N TYR A 36 -13.34 -9.54 17.71
CA TYR A 36 -13.50 -8.11 18.01
C TYR A 36 -14.90 -7.63 17.66
N SER A 37 -15.33 -6.53 18.25
CA SER A 37 -16.63 -5.92 18.02
C SER A 37 -16.63 -4.82 16.95
N THR A 38 -15.47 -4.53 16.33
CA THR A 38 -15.32 -3.47 15.32
C THR A 38 -14.90 -4.06 13.98
N PHE A 39 -15.33 -3.41 12.89
CA PHE A 39 -14.78 -3.70 11.57
C PHE A 39 -13.28 -3.37 11.49
N ARG A 40 -12.55 -4.19 10.76
CA ARG A 40 -11.12 -4.02 10.47
C ARG A 40 -10.93 -4.08 8.96
N LEU A 41 -10.25 -3.10 8.38
CA LEU A 41 -10.00 -3.04 6.95
C LEU A 41 -8.60 -2.50 6.66
N ASN A 42 -8.11 -2.79 5.46
CA ASN A 42 -6.83 -2.30 5.00
C ASN A 42 -6.89 -0.78 4.80
N VAL A 43 -5.88 -0.05 5.25
CA VAL A 43 -5.85 1.41 5.19
C VAL A 43 -5.89 1.96 3.74
N THR A 44 -5.42 1.20 2.76
CA THR A 44 -5.45 1.61 1.34
C THR A 44 -6.86 1.76 0.77
N VAL A 45 -7.85 1.08 1.35
CA VAL A 45 -9.26 1.18 0.91
C VAL A 45 -10.03 2.30 1.61
N CYS A 46 -9.43 2.97 2.57
CA CYS A 46 -10.09 4.09 3.27
C CYS A 46 -10.48 5.22 2.31
N GLN A 47 -9.63 5.50 1.32
CA GLN A 47 -9.85 6.62 0.42
C GLN A 47 -11.07 6.45 -0.50
N PRO A 48 -11.29 5.31 -1.19
CA PRO A 48 -12.52 5.11 -1.96
C PRO A 48 -13.79 5.16 -1.10
N TYR A 49 -13.74 4.73 0.16
CA TYR A 49 -14.86 4.86 1.09
C TYR A 49 -14.97 6.25 1.71
N ASN A 50 -13.96 7.11 1.57
CA ASN A 50 -13.79 8.34 2.33
C ASN A 50 -13.94 8.09 3.84
N ALA A 51 -13.33 7.00 4.32
CA ALA A 51 -13.40 6.54 5.69
C ALA A 51 -12.11 6.89 6.46
N ASP A 52 -12.27 7.19 7.72
CA ASP A 52 -11.17 7.28 8.68
C ASP A 52 -11.48 6.42 9.92
N PHE A 53 -10.66 6.48 10.93
CA PHE A 53 -10.79 5.62 12.11
C PHE A 53 -11.15 6.44 13.38
N ASP A 54 -11.81 7.57 13.21
CA ASP A 54 -12.21 8.46 14.30
C ASP A 54 -13.59 8.15 14.90
N GLY A 55 -14.22 7.06 14.46
CA GLY A 55 -15.54 6.61 14.91
C GLY A 55 -16.55 6.42 13.78
N ASP A 56 -16.08 6.34 12.53
CA ASP A 56 -16.94 6.04 11.38
C ASP A 56 -17.73 4.74 11.57
N GLU A 57 -18.97 4.77 11.12
CA GLU A 57 -19.82 3.59 11.00
C GLU A 57 -19.94 3.17 9.54
N MET A 58 -19.98 1.86 9.30
CA MET A 58 -20.11 1.28 7.97
C MET A 58 -21.13 0.14 7.98
N ASN A 59 -21.66 -0.18 6.80
CA ASN A 59 -22.66 -1.21 6.61
C ASN A 59 -22.06 -2.42 5.91
N MET A 60 -22.48 -3.61 6.36
CA MET A 60 -22.09 -4.89 5.76
C MET A 60 -23.35 -5.64 5.32
N HIS A 61 -23.39 -6.04 4.06
CA HIS A 61 -24.49 -6.81 3.47
C HIS A 61 -23.98 -8.16 2.99
N ILE A 62 -24.63 -9.24 3.43
CA ILE A 62 -24.27 -10.60 3.07
C ILE A 62 -25.21 -11.10 1.98
N PRO A 63 -24.69 -11.48 0.79
CA PRO A 63 -25.50 -11.97 -0.30
C PRO A 63 -26.11 -13.34 0.02
N GLN A 64 -27.38 -13.51 -0.28
CA GLN A 64 -28.15 -14.73 0.05
C GLN A 64 -28.23 -15.71 -1.13
N SER A 65 -28.18 -15.21 -2.37
CA SER A 65 -28.27 -16.06 -3.55
C SER A 65 -26.90 -16.29 -4.19
N LEU A 66 -26.73 -17.43 -4.85
CA LEU A 66 -25.52 -17.75 -5.60
C LEU A 66 -25.27 -16.72 -6.73
N GLN A 67 -26.33 -16.25 -7.37
CA GLN A 67 -26.24 -15.24 -8.42
C GLN A 67 -25.63 -13.93 -7.87
N THR A 68 -26.15 -13.45 -6.74
CA THR A 68 -25.63 -12.25 -6.08
C THR A 68 -24.19 -12.44 -5.61
N GLN A 69 -23.84 -13.61 -5.07
CA GLN A 69 -22.45 -13.91 -4.66
C GLN A 69 -21.50 -13.85 -5.86
N THR A 70 -21.92 -14.39 -7.00
CA THR A 70 -21.12 -14.36 -8.24
C THR A 70 -20.95 -12.93 -8.75
N GLU A 71 -22.03 -12.16 -8.81
CA GLU A 71 -21.97 -10.74 -9.22
C GLU A 71 -21.02 -9.94 -8.32
N LEU A 72 -21.12 -10.10 -7.01
CA LEU A 72 -20.25 -9.43 -6.05
C LEU A 72 -18.79 -9.83 -6.24
N SER A 73 -18.51 -11.08 -6.48
CA SER A 73 -17.13 -11.58 -6.64
C SER A 73 -16.49 -11.15 -7.96
N GLU A 74 -17.27 -11.06 -9.04
CA GLU A 74 -16.73 -10.80 -10.39
C GLU A 74 -16.73 -9.32 -10.77
N ILE A 75 -17.63 -8.51 -10.19
CA ILE A 75 -17.80 -7.10 -10.60
C ILE A 75 -17.35 -6.13 -9.51
N THR A 76 -17.80 -6.34 -8.26
CA THR A 76 -17.65 -5.34 -7.22
C THR A 76 -16.50 -5.61 -6.24
N LEU A 77 -15.80 -6.75 -6.40
CA LEU A 77 -14.65 -7.06 -5.56
C LEU A 77 -13.59 -5.94 -5.63
N VAL A 78 -13.00 -5.59 -4.50
CA VAL A 78 -12.01 -4.49 -4.40
C VAL A 78 -10.93 -4.60 -5.46
N LYS A 79 -10.38 -5.80 -5.69
CA LYS A 79 -9.33 -6.00 -6.70
C LYS A 79 -9.77 -5.68 -8.13
N GLN A 80 -11.07 -5.82 -8.45
CA GLN A 80 -11.63 -5.43 -9.76
C GLN A 80 -11.77 -3.91 -9.90
N ASN A 81 -11.78 -3.19 -8.79
CA ASN A 81 -12.01 -1.76 -8.73
C ASN A 81 -10.76 -0.95 -8.35
N LEU A 82 -9.56 -1.52 -8.55
CA LEU A 82 -8.29 -0.82 -8.29
C LEU A 82 -8.12 0.43 -9.16
N ILE A 83 -8.59 0.36 -10.41
CA ILE A 83 -8.52 1.44 -11.38
C ILE A 83 -9.92 1.93 -11.70
N SER A 84 -10.13 3.25 -11.64
CA SER A 84 -11.40 3.86 -12.02
C SER A 84 -11.62 3.78 -13.54
N PRO A 85 -12.76 3.27 -14.01
CA PRO A 85 -13.06 3.25 -15.45
C PRO A 85 -13.30 4.64 -16.04
N GLY A 86 -13.71 5.63 -15.22
CA GLY A 86 -14.05 6.97 -15.71
C GLY A 86 -12.84 7.81 -16.11
N ASN A 87 -11.71 7.67 -15.41
CA ASN A 87 -10.51 8.47 -15.63
C ASN A 87 -9.22 7.65 -15.78
N SER A 88 -9.34 6.32 -15.71
CA SER A 88 -8.22 5.37 -15.78
C SER A 88 -7.13 5.59 -14.71
N LYS A 89 -7.49 6.21 -13.59
CA LYS A 89 -6.58 6.44 -12.44
C LYS A 89 -6.80 5.40 -11.36
N PRO A 90 -5.76 5.09 -10.56
CA PRO A 90 -5.93 4.27 -9.36
C PRO A 90 -6.98 4.88 -8.41
N CYS A 91 -7.88 4.06 -7.89
CA CYS A 91 -8.82 4.43 -6.82
C CYS A 91 -8.26 4.11 -5.43
N ILE A 92 -7.36 3.14 -5.39
CA ILE A 92 -6.70 2.63 -4.19
C ILE A 92 -5.23 3.00 -4.31
N GLU A 93 -4.70 3.59 -3.24
CA GLU A 93 -3.33 4.10 -3.21
C GLU A 93 -2.69 3.88 -1.85
N ILE A 94 -1.39 4.05 -1.79
CA ILE A 94 -0.66 4.12 -0.51
C ILE A 94 -0.91 5.49 0.10
N VAL A 95 -1.32 5.51 1.37
CA VAL A 95 -1.76 6.74 2.07
C VAL A 95 -1.12 6.86 3.46
N GLN A 96 -1.28 8.04 4.06
CA GLN A 96 -0.91 8.35 5.45
C GLN A 96 0.56 8.00 5.75
N ASP A 97 0.80 7.35 6.90
CA ASP A 97 2.14 7.01 7.38
C ASP A 97 2.92 6.11 6.42
N SER A 98 2.22 5.32 5.60
CA SER A 98 2.89 4.47 4.61
C SER A 98 3.56 5.29 3.50
N VAL A 99 3.03 6.46 3.14
CA VAL A 99 3.69 7.39 2.20
C VAL A 99 4.89 8.04 2.88
N VAL A 100 4.71 8.54 4.10
CA VAL A 100 5.78 9.20 4.88
C VAL A 100 6.93 8.23 5.10
N GLY A 101 6.64 7.02 5.56
CA GLY A 101 7.66 6.01 5.79
C GLY A 101 8.37 5.57 4.51
N SER A 102 7.67 5.44 3.39
CA SER A 102 8.27 5.14 2.08
C SER A 102 9.21 6.27 1.63
N TYR A 103 8.82 7.52 1.83
CA TYR A 103 9.64 8.69 1.57
C TYR A 103 10.91 8.69 2.44
N LEU A 104 10.76 8.56 3.76
CA LEU A 104 11.87 8.56 4.71
C LEU A 104 12.84 7.39 4.48
N LEU A 105 12.30 6.22 4.12
CA LEU A 105 13.09 5.05 3.77
C LEU A 105 13.99 5.31 2.56
N THR A 106 13.51 6.06 1.57
CA THR A 106 14.20 6.21 0.28
C THR A 106 14.94 7.53 0.09
N ILE A 107 14.69 8.56 0.90
CA ILE A 107 15.35 9.88 0.77
C ILE A 107 16.72 9.93 1.45
N LYS A 108 16.86 9.21 2.57
CA LYS A 108 18.12 9.21 3.35
C LYS A 108 18.99 8.03 2.94
N ASP A 109 20.29 8.14 3.16
CA ASP A 109 21.22 7.02 3.06
C ASP A 109 21.06 6.11 4.29
N ASN A 110 19.90 5.43 4.32
CA ASN A 110 19.62 4.47 5.36
C ASN A 110 20.51 3.25 5.15
N LYS A 111 21.40 2.99 6.09
CA LYS A 111 22.31 1.84 6.08
C LYS A 111 21.66 0.70 6.83
N LEU A 112 21.28 -0.33 6.12
CA LEU A 112 20.59 -1.50 6.66
C LEU A 112 21.53 -2.70 6.64
N THR A 113 21.63 -3.40 7.76
CA THR A 113 22.37 -4.65 7.86
C THR A 113 21.57 -5.79 7.22
N LYS A 114 22.26 -6.86 6.84
CA LYS A 114 21.65 -8.07 6.29
C LYS A 114 20.54 -8.63 7.19
N THR A 115 20.76 -8.65 8.50
CA THR A 115 19.79 -9.14 9.49
C THR A 115 18.53 -8.28 9.52
N GLN A 116 18.66 -6.95 9.46
CA GLN A 116 17.51 -6.03 9.40
C GLN A 116 16.68 -6.26 8.15
N ILE A 117 17.32 -6.40 6.97
CA ILE A 117 16.59 -6.66 5.72
C ILE A 117 15.80 -7.96 5.81
N TYR A 118 16.40 -9.04 6.28
CA TYR A 118 15.68 -10.30 6.44
C TYR A 118 14.50 -10.16 7.41
N ASN A 119 14.67 -9.47 8.54
CA ASN A 119 13.59 -9.21 9.47
C ASN A 119 12.44 -8.40 8.84
N TYR A 120 12.77 -7.38 8.04
CA TYR A 120 11.76 -6.58 7.33
C TYR A 120 11.04 -7.37 6.24
N MET A 121 11.73 -8.31 5.59
CA MET A 121 11.18 -9.09 4.47
C MET A 121 10.50 -10.41 4.89
N MET A 122 10.48 -10.77 6.18
CA MET A 122 9.91 -12.05 6.68
C MET A 122 8.45 -12.27 6.29
N PHE A 123 7.69 -11.23 6.02
CA PHE A 123 6.28 -11.34 5.62
C PHE A 123 6.07 -11.74 4.17
N ASP A 124 7.08 -11.50 3.31
CA ASP A 124 6.94 -11.70 1.87
C ASP A 124 7.28 -13.15 1.49
N LYS A 125 6.24 -13.90 1.12
CA LYS A 125 6.38 -15.30 0.69
C LYS A 125 7.12 -15.46 -0.64
N LYS A 126 7.20 -14.41 -1.45
CA LYS A 126 7.90 -14.40 -2.74
C LYS A 126 9.40 -14.13 -2.58
N PHE A 127 9.81 -13.62 -1.43
CA PHE A 127 11.21 -13.32 -1.16
C PHE A 127 12.05 -14.60 -1.04
N ASN A 128 12.98 -14.77 -1.95
CA ASN A 128 13.83 -15.99 -2.06
C ASN A 128 15.11 -15.94 -1.22
N GLY A 129 15.29 -14.90 -0.39
CA GLY A 129 16.47 -14.71 0.45
C GLY A 129 17.72 -14.19 -0.29
N LYS A 130 17.64 -13.92 -1.60
CA LYS A 130 18.75 -13.32 -2.33
C LYS A 130 18.70 -11.79 -2.21
N LEU A 131 19.84 -11.22 -1.82
CA LEU A 131 20.01 -9.77 -1.76
C LEU A 131 20.83 -9.29 -2.97
N PRO A 132 20.60 -8.05 -3.44
CA PRO A 132 21.48 -7.42 -4.41
C PRO A 132 22.88 -7.19 -3.81
N GLU A 133 23.84 -6.77 -4.61
CA GLU A 133 25.13 -6.33 -4.10
C GLU A 133 24.96 -5.17 -3.12
N PRO A 134 25.69 -5.14 -2.00
CA PRO A 134 25.58 -4.07 -1.02
C PRO A 134 26.03 -2.73 -1.62
N GLU A 135 25.33 -1.66 -1.29
CA GLU A 135 25.66 -0.31 -1.76
C GLU A 135 26.79 0.30 -0.97
N PHE A 136 26.94 -0.06 0.31
CA PHE A 136 27.96 0.45 1.20
C PHE A 136 28.75 -0.68 1.84
N ASN A 137 30.08 -0.48 2.03
CA ASN A 137 30.92 -1.36 2.83
C ASN A 137 31.71 -0.50 3.81
N GLU A 138 31.51 -0.71 5.11
CA GLU A 138 32.21 0.01 6.16
C GLU A 138 32.84 -0.99 7.15
N ASN A 139 34.13 -0.87 7.36
CA ASN A 139 34.90 -1.73 8.26
C ASN A 139 34.70 -3.23 7.98
N GLY A 140 34.50 -3.61 6.72
CA GLY A 140 34.26 -5.01 6.32
C GLY A 140 32.84 -5.52 6.57
N ILE A 141 31.91 -4.63 6.92
CA ILE A 141 30.49 -4.92 7.06
C ILE A 141 29.73 -4.36 5.86
N ASP A 142 28.93 -5.20 5.22
CA ASP A 142 28.09 -4.82 4.10
C ASP A 142 26.79 -4.21 4.57
N TYR A 143 26.38 -3.11 3.93
CA TYR A 143 25.12 -2.42 4.16
C TYR A 143 24.38 -2.17 2.86
N TRP A 144 23.08 -2.20 2.94
CA TRP A 144 22.15 -1.94 1.85
C TRP A 144 21.38 -0.65 2.12
N SER A 145 21.02 0.05 1.04
CA SER A 145 20.19 1.25 1.16
C SER A 145 18.71 0.91 1.31
N GLY A 146 17.95 1.89 1.83
CA GLY A 146 16.49 1.78 1.88
C GLY A 146 15.84 1.67 0.49
N LYS A 147 16.48 2.22 -0.56
CA LYS A 147 16.05 2.04 -1.96
C LYS A 147 16.18 0.59 -2.41
N GLN A 148 17.28 -0.06 -2.05
CA GLN A 148 17.49 -1.47 -2.34
C GLN A 148 16.47 -2.35 -1.60
N LEU A 149 16.19 -2.03 -0.31
CA LEU A 149 15.17 -2.75 0.45
C LEU A 149 13.79 -2.62 -0.20
N PHE A 150 13.37 -1.41 -0.59
CA PHE A 150 12.08 -1.22 -1.24
C PHE A 150 12.00 -1.89 -2.62
N SER A 151 13.12 -1.93 -3.34
CA SER A 151 13.21 -2.60 -4.65
C SER A 151 12.93 -4.10 -4.58
N LEU A 152 13.13 -4.75 -3.42
CA LEU A 152 12.85 -6.18 -3.25
C LEU A 152 11.36 -6.53 -3.38
N ILE A 153 10.47 -5.58 -3.13
CA ILE A 153 9.01 -5.78 -3.26
C ILE A 153 8.45 -5.27 -4.60
N LEU A 154 9.28 -4.60 -5.42
CA LEU A 154 8.86 -4.11 -6.73
C LEU A 154 8.97 -5.23 -7.77
N PRO A 155 7.94 -5.43 -8.60
CA PRO A 155 8.08 -6.27 -9.80
C PRO A 155 8.94 -5.57 -10.85
N ASP A 156 9.32 -6.29 -11.91
CA ASP A 156 10.16 -5.78 -12.99
C ASP A 156 9.41 -4.73 -13.85
N ILE A 157 9.39 -3.49 -13.36
CA ILE A 157 8.78 -2.35 -14.04
C ILE A 157 9.83 -1.28 -14.36
N ASN A 158 9.53 -0.46 -15.36
CA ASN A 158 10.36 0.66 -15.76
C ASN A 158 9.56 1.97 -15.64
N ILE A 159 10.07 2.94 -14.87
CA ILE A 159 9.49 4.28 -14.71
C ILE A 159 10.60 5.30 -14.93
N SER A 160 10.43 6.15 -15.96
CA SER A 160 11.35 7.24 -16.28
C SER A 160 10.68 8.60 -16.43
N GLN A 161 9.34 8.63 -16.41
CA GLN A 161 8.55 9.84 -16.69
C GLN A 161 8.29 10.70 -15.46
N LEU A 162 8.45 10.15 -14.25
CA LEU A 162 8.28 10.90 -13.01
C LEU A 162 9.57 11.68 -12.69
N SER A 163 9.42 12.96 -12.35
CA SER A 163 10.55 13.83 -11.98
C SER A 163 11.20 13.41 -10.65
N THR A 164 10.46 12.74 -9.77
CA THR A 164 10.88 12.42 -8.42
C THR A 164 11.61 11.09 -8.30
N ILE A 165 11.41 10.15 -9.24
CA ILE A 165 11.96 8.81 -9.13
C ILE A 165 12.23 8.19 -10.50
N LYS A 166 13.29 7.40 -10.59
CA LYS A 166 13.62 6.56 -11.74
C LYS A 166 13.75 5.10 -11.31
N ILE A 167 12.95 4.23 -11.94
CA ILE A 167 12.96 2.78 -11.68
C ILE A 167 13.33 2.07 -12.98
N ILE A 168 14.29 1.17 -12.89
CA ILE A 168 14.74 0.35 -14.02
C ILE A 168 14.74 -1.11 -13.57
N ARG A 169 13.97 -1.97 -14.26
CA ARG A 169 13.82 -3.39 -13.94
C ARG A 169 13.51 -3.63 -12.46
N GLY A 170 12.53 -2.88 -11.91
CA GLY A 170 12.13 -2.98 -10.52
C GLY A 170 13.13 -2.38 -9.51
N ASN A 171 14.27 -1.84 -9.94
CA ASN A 171 15.25 -1.23 -9.05
C ASN A 171 15.14 0.30 -9.06
N ILE A 172 15.06 0.90 -7.90
CA ILE A 172 15.10 2.35 -7.73
C ILE A 172 16.54 2.82 -7.94
N THR A 173 16.79 3.44 -9.09
CA THR A 173 18.14 3.89 -9.47
C THR A 173 18.42 5.32 -9.07
N ASN A 174 17.40 6.19 -9.04
CA ASN A 174 17.56 7.59 -8.68
C ASN A 174 16.26 8.14 -8.07
N GLY A 175 16.40 9.20 -7.25
CA GLY A 175 15.27 9.87 -6.63
C GLY A 175 14.78 9.18 -5.36
N HIS A 176 13.53 9.46 -4.99
CA HIS A 176 12.87 8.95 -3.78
C HIS A 176 11.38 8.70 -4.05
N LEU A 177 10.77 7.88 -3.21
CA LEU A 177 9.33 7.66 -3.24
C LEU A 177 8.58 8.89 -2.72
N SER A 178 7.46 9.20 -3.34
CA SER A 178 6.60 10.32 -2.98
C SER A 178 5.14 9.98 -3.25
N ILE A 179 4.24 10.87 -2.86
CA ILE A 179 2.82 10.75 -3.16
C ILE A 179 2.56 10.68 -4.67
N GLN A 180 3.39 11.31 -5.51
CA GLN A 180 3.29 11.23 -6.95
C GLN A 180 3.61 9.83 -7.48
N SER A 181 4.59 9.14 -6.90
CA SER A 181 4.99 7.79 -7.31
C SER A 181 4.07 6.70 -6.78
N LEU A 182 3.53 6.85 -5.56
CA LEU A 182 2.72 5.87 -4.86
C LEU A 182 1.21 6.16 -4.88
N GLY A 183 0.82 7.32 -5.41
CA GLY A 183 -0.57 7.79 -5.45
C GLY A 183 -1.28 7.56 -6.78
N LYS A 184 -2.26 8.41 -7.04
CA LYS A 184 -3.21 8.31 -8.17
C LYS A 184 -2.68 8.77 -9.52
N ASP A 185 -1.40 9.11 -9.64
CA ASP A 185 -0.86 9.59 -10.91
C ASP A 185 -0.84 8.50 -11.97
N GLN A 186 -1.17 8.87 -13.21
CA GLN A 186 -1.21 7.93 -14.33
C GLN A 186 0.16 7.28 -14.62
N GLY A 187 1.24 7.99 -14.33
CA GLY A 187 2.62 7.49 -14.44
C GLY A 187 3.13 6.78 -13.19
N GLY A 188 2.33 6.67 -12.13
CA GLY A 188 2.73 6.09 -10.85
C GLY A 188 2.96 4.58 -10.89
N ILE A 189 3.61 4.08 -9.85
CA ILE A 189 4.01 2.66 -9.70
C ILE A 189 2.78 1.75 -9.77
N ILE A 190 1.70 2.09 -9.05
CA ILE A 190 0.47 1.30 -9.00
C ILE A 190 -0.11 1.07 -10.39
N LYS A 191 -0.19 2.15 -11.20
CA LYS A 191 -0.72 2.07 -12.55
C LYS A 191 0.17 1.25 -13.48
N GLN A 192 1.49 1.36 -13.34
CA GLN A 192 2.44 0.58 -14.14
C GLN A 192 2.36 -0.92 -13.79
N ILE A 193 2.31 -1.25 -12.51
CA ILE A 193 2.15 -2.66 -12.08
C ILE A 193 0.84 -3.24 -12.62
N PHE A 194 -0.26 -2.49 -12.49
CA PHE A 194 -1.57 -2.93 -13.00
C PHE A 194 -1.54 -3.19 -14.51
N ASN A 195 -0.91 -2.31 -15.28
CA ASN A 195 -0.85 -2.44 -16.74
C ASN A 195 0.00 -3.64 -17.21
N VAL A 196 1.09 -3.95 -16.50
CA VAL A 196 2.04 -5.00 -16.90
C VAL A 196 1.68 -6.36 -16.32
N TYR A 197 1.31 -6.40 -15.05
CA TYR A 197 1.13 -7.65 -14.29
C TYR A 197 -0.33 -7.91 -13.88
N GLY A 198 -1.21 -6.91 -14.02
CA GLY A 198 -2.62 -7.05 -13.66
C GLY A 198 -2.92 -6.79 -12.19
N MET A 199 -4.15 -7.17 -11.80
CA MET A 199 -4.71 -6.77 -10.52
C MET A 199 -4.12 -7.50 -9.31
N ASP A 200 -3.78 -8.77 -9.45
CA ASP A 200 -3.34 -9.59 -8.31
C ASP A 200 -1.94 -9.14 -7.83
N GLU A 201 -1.02 -8.89 -8.75
CA GLU A 201 0.31 -8.36 -8.41
C GLU A 201 0.22 -6.93 -7.83
N CYS A 202 -0.73 -6.15 -8.32
CA CYS A 202 -0.99 -4.81 -7.78
C CYS A 202 -1.47 -4.86 -6.32
N VAL A 203 -2.36 -5.79 -5.98
CA VAL A 203 -2.81 -6.03 -4.59
C VAL A 203 -1.66 -6.49 -3.71
N ASP A 204 -0.84 -7.42 -4.19
CA ASP A 204 0.34 -7.90 -3.48
C ASP A 204 1.32 -6.75 -3.20
N PHE A 205 1.59 -5.91 -4.20
CA PHE A 205 2.44 -4.73 -4.04
C PHE A 205 1.89 -3.76 -2.99
N LEU A 206 0.60 -3.43 -3.03
CA LEU A 206 -0.03 -2.55 -2.03
C LEU A 206 0.11 -3.10 -0.62
N ASN A 207 -0.18 -4.39 -0.43
CA ASN A 207 -0.07 -5.06 0.87
C ASN A 207 1.39 -5.14 1.35
N ASN A 208 2.32 -5.50 0.45
CA ASN A 208 3.73 -5.64 0.78
C ASN A 208 4.35 -4.29 1.13
N THR A 209 4.00 -3.23 0.40
CA THR A 209 4.45 -1.87 0.73
C THR A 209 4.03 -1.47 2.13
N GLN A 210 2.76 -1.68 2.50
CA GLN A 210 2.30 -1.35 3.84
C GLN A 210 3.03 -2.14 4.93
N LYS A 211 3.16 -3.45 4.74
CA LYS A 211 3.84 -4.32 5.72
C LYS A 211 5.31 -3.94 5.89
N LEU A 212 6.01 -3.72 4.78
CA LEU A 212 7.42 -3.32 4.79
C LEU A 212 7.62 -2.01 5.52
N VAL A 213 6.87 -0.99 5.10
CA VAL A 213 7.03 0.37 5.62
C VAL A 213 6.62 0.44 7.09
N THR A 214 5.50 -0.18 7.47
CA THR A 214 5.08 -0.24 8.88
C THR A 214 6.14 -0.92 9.73
N LYS A 215 6.71 -2.04 9.26
CA LYS A 215 7.76 -2.76 9.97
C LYS A 215 9.02 -1.92 10.14
N TRP A 216 9.42 -1.21 9.09
CA TRP A 216 10.57 -0.30 9.15
C TRP A 216 10.32 0.88 10.08
N MET A 217 9.13 1.47 10.06
CA MET A 217 8.77 2.59 10.93
C MET A 217 8.65 2.23 12.41
N MET A 218 8.44 0.96 12.75
CA MET A 218 8.51 0.51 14.15
C MET A 218 9.90 0.77 14.76
N ASP A 219 10.95 0.71 13.94
CA ASP A 219 12.33 0.93 14.38
C ASP A 219 12.77 2.40 14.19
N HIS A 220 12.14 3.13 13.27
CA HIS A 220 12.61 4.45 12.82
C HIS A 220 11.62 5.58 13.06
N SER A 221 10.54 5.37 13.70
CA SER A 221 9.44 6.28 14.04
C SER A 221 9.42 7.65 13.30
N PHE A 222 8.27 8.27 13.25
CA PHE A 222 8.09 9.64 12.73
C PHE A 222 7.27 10.44 13.72
N SER A 223 7.69 11.68 13.99
CA SER A 223 6.97 12.60 14.86
C SER A 223 7.20 14.04 14.37
N ILE A 224 6.22 14.89 14.59
CA ILE A 224 6.31 16.33 14.38
C ILE A 224 6.36 16.97 15.75
N SER A 225 7.43 17.73 16.00
CA SER A 225 7.64 18.47 17.24
C SER A 225 7.31 19.95 17.09
N PHE A 226 7.22 20.66 18.21
CA PHE A 226 7.07 22.11 18.21
C PHE A 226 8.22 22.82 17.47
N GLY A 227 9.43 22.24 17.52
CA GLY A 227 10.60 22.78 16.81
C GLY A 227 10.43 22.83 15.29
N ASP A 228 9.67 21.87 14.72
CA ASP A 228 9.42 21.82 13.27
C ASP A 228 8.47 22.95 12.80
N SER A 229 7.75 23.58 13.73
CA SER A 229 6.88 24.73 13.47
C SER A 229 7.59 26.08 13.54
N ILE A 230 8.86 26.11 13.98
CA ILE A 230 9.62 27.34 14.12
C ILE A 230 10.35 27.63 12.81
N LEU A 231 9.98 28.73 12.15
CA LEU A 231 10.68 29.21 10.97
C LEU A 231 12.11 29.63 11.33
N ASN A 232 13.08 29.20 10.54
CA ASN A 232 14.46 29.68 10.64
C ASN A 232 14.50 31.20 10.41
N LEU A 233 15.33 31.91 11.17
CA LEU A 233 15.46 33.37 11.11
C LEU A 233 15.78 33.85 9.69
N ASP A 234 16.54 33.08 8.92
CA ASP A 234 16.94 33.40 7.54
C ASP A 234 15.79 33.32 6.53
N GLU A 235 14.71 32.60 6.85
CA GLU A 235 13.51 32.52 6.01
C GLU A 235 12.48 33.61 6.36
N ARG A 236 12.62 34.25 7.54
CA ARG A 236 11.74 35.36 7.95
C ARG A 236 12.11 36.69 7.26
N THR A 237 13.26 36.75 6.64
CA THR A 237 13.79 37.97 5.99
C THR A 237 13.71 37.96 4.48
N LYS A 238 13.12 36.92 3.89
CA LYS A 238 12.74 36.82 2.47
C LYS A 238 11.24 37.05 2.30
#